data_616bd6db980ea240382bc244682b59ce
#
_entry.id   616bd6db980ea240382bc244682b59ce
#
_cell.length_a   1.000
_cell.length_b   1.000
_cell.length_c   1.000
_cell.angle_alpha   90.00
_cell.angle_beta   90.00
_cell.angle_gamma   90.00
#
_symmetry.space_group_name_H-M   'P 1'
#
loop_
_entity.id
_entity.type
_entity.pdbx_description
1 polymer ?
#
loop_
_entity_poly.entity_id
_entity_poly.type
_entity_poly.pdbx_seq_one_letter_code
_entity_poly.pdbx_strand_id
1 'polypeptide(L)'
;MRTIKELLKYGKKVYIVLPTKAMRYRFMSDADRAEITFGDGIKATERMASDIMALLPDGHICFVGWVGRMCYKQGGDAVLRIDYEKYVDGSPDYIIVP
;
A
#
# COMPACT_ATOMS: atom_id res chain seq x y z
N MET A 1 16.97 -3.49 2.69
CA MET A 1 15.74 -2.79 3.14
C MET A 1 14.61 -3.04 2.14
N ARG A 2 13.44 -3.36 2.62
CA ARG A 2 12.28 -3.58 1.75
C ARG A 2 11.75 -2.25 1.22
N THR A 3 11.38 -2.23 -0.06
CA THR A 3 10.86 -1.03 -0.73
C THR A 3 9.45 -1.28 -1.26
N ILE A 4 8.74 -0.19 -1.56
CA ILE A 4 7.40 -0.30 -2.16
C ILE A 4 7.46 -1.08 -3.48
N LYS A 5 8.48 -0.84 -4.31
CA LYS A 5 8.61 -1.51 -5.60
C LYS A 5 8.69 -3.03 -5.49
N GLU A 6 9.27 -3.54 -4.40
CA GLU A 6 9.36 -4.98 -4.21
C GLU A 6 8.00 -5.64 -4.05
N LEU A 7 6.98 -4.90 -3.60
CA LEU A 7 5.63 -5.42 -3.50
C LEU A 7 5.00 -5.71 -4.86
N LEU A 8 5.48 -5.06 -5.92
CA LEU A 8 4.96 -5.29 -7.26
C LEU A 8 5.27 -6.70 -7.78
N LYS A 9 6.27 -7.36 -7.21
CA LYS A 9 6.63 -8.73 -7.60
C LYS A 9 5.51 -9.75 -7.38
N TYR A 10 4.60 -9.45 -6.46
CA TYR A 10 3.48 -10.34 -6.16
C TYR A 10 2.44 -10.40 -7.28
N GLY A 11 2.43 -9.42 -8.20
CA GLY A 11 1.53 -9.40 -9.35
C GLY A 11 0.05 -9.28 -9.03
N LYS A 12 -0.28 -8.83 -7.82
CA LYS A 12 -1.66 -8.67 -7.37
C LYS A 12 -1.82 -7.36 -6.62
N LYS A 13 -3.07 -6.96 -6.38
CA LYS A 13 -3.38 -5.77 -5.61
C LYS A 13 -2.90 -5.94 -4.17
N VAL A 14 -2.16 -4.97 -3.67
CA VAL A 14 -1.64 -4.97 -2.30
C VAL A 14 -2.35 -3.88 -1.50
N TYR A 15 -3.03 -4.29 -0.44
CA TYR A 15 -3.58 -3.34 0.52
C TYR A 15 -2.52 -3.02 1.55
N ILE A 16 -2.32 -1.74 1.80
CA ILE A 16 -1.27 -1.23 2.69
C ILE A 16 -1.93 -0.58 3.88
N VAL A 17 -1.79 -1.19 5.04
CA VAL A 17 -2.36 -0.69 6.28
C VAL A 17 -1.38 0.29 6.92
N LEU A 18 -1.87 1.49 7.19
CA LEU A 18 -1.11 2.62 7.71
C LEU A 18 -1.74 3.09 9.02
N PRO A 19 -1.44 2.41 10.14
CA PRO A 19 -2.17 2.63 11.38
C PRO A 19 -1.93 3.98 12.03
N THR A 20 -0.81 4.63 11.72
CA THR A 20 -0.47 5.92 12.32
C THR A 20 -0.28 6.99 11.25
N LYS A 21 -0.43 8.25 11.67
CA LYS A 21 -0.20 9.39 10.78
C LYS A 21 1.23 9.43 10.27
N ALA A 22 2.20 9.08 11.12
CA ALA A 22 3.60 9.01 10.73
C ALA A 22 3.83 7.99 9.61
N MET A 23 3.20 6.83 9.69
CA MET A 23 3.32 5.81 8.65
C MET A 23 2.64 6.24 7.34
N ARG A 24 1.55 7.02 7.42
CA ARG A 24 0.89 7.57 6.22
C ARG A 24 1.81 8.54 5.49
N TYR A 25 2.46 9.44 6.21
CA TYR A 25 3.47 10.34 5.62
C TYR A 25 4.63 9.56 5.02
N ARG A 26 5.13 8.58 5.75
CA ARG A 26 6.24 7.77 5.28
C ARG A 26 5.90 7.03 4.00
N PHE A 27 4.73 6.42 3.94
CA PHE A 27 4.31 5.69 2.75
C PHE A 27 4.27 6.58 1.51
N MET A 28 3.65 7.76 1.63
CA MET A 28 3.58 8.69 0.49
C MET A 28 4.96 9.19 0.07
N SER A 29 5.83 9.46 1.03
CA SER A 29 7.21 9.87 0.76
C SER A 29 8.00 8.77 0.07
N ASP A 30 7.86 7.52 0.53
CA ASP A 30 8.51 6.36 -0.07
C ASP A 30 8.00 6.11 -1.50
N ALA A 31 6.70 6.31 -1.73
CA ALA A 31 6.11 6.19 -3.06
C ALA A 31 6.70 7.22 -4.02
N ASP A 32 6.86 8.47 -3.59
CA ASP A 32 7.51 9.50 -4.41
C ASP A 32 8.94 9.12 -4.77
N ARG A 33 9.71 8.64 -3.81
CA ARG A 33 11.09 8.22 -4.06
C ARG A 33 11.18 7.05 -5.04
N ALA A 34 10.16 6.20 -5.05
CA ALA A 34 10.07 5.08 -5.98
C ALA A 34 9.44 5.46 -7.33
N GLU A 35 9.09 6.73 -7.50
CA GLU A 35 8.40 7.24 -8.69
C GLU A 35 7.05 6.57 -8.93
N ILE A 36 6.38 6.18 -7.85
CA ILE A 36 5.03 5.60 -7.89
C ILE A 36 4.04 6.74 -7.67
N THR A 37 3.13 6.89 -8.62
CA THR A 37 2.11 7.96 -8.61
C THR A 37 0.71 7.39 -8.48
N PHE A 38 -0.27 8.28 -8.26
CA PHE A 38 -1.68 7.92 -8.48
C PHE A 38 -1.91 7.64 -9.98
N GLY A 39 -3.00 6.95 -10.28
CA GLY A 39 -3.33 6.59 -11.67
C GLY A 39 -3.51 7.78 -12.61
N ASP A 40 -3.82 8.97 -12.07
CA ASP A 40 -3.91 10.21 -12.84
C ASP A 40 -2.56 10.95 -12.99
N GLY A 41 -1.47 10.36 -12.52
CA GLY A 41 -0.14 10.93 -12.62
C GLY A 41 0.25 11.90 -11.51
N ILE A 42 -0.64 12.15 -10.57
CA ILE A 42 -0.35 13.05 -9.44
C ILE A 42 0.62 12.36 -8.48
N LYS A 43 1.60 13.12 -8.01
CA LYS A 43 2.58 12.61 -7.05
C LYS A 43 1.92 12.22 -5.73
N ALA A 44 2.43 11.14 -5.13
CA ALA A 44 1.89 10.63 -3.86
C ALA A 44 1.85 11.71 -2.78
N THR A 45 2.94 12.48 -2.63
CA THR A 45 3.05 13.49 -1.56
C THR A 45 2.12 14.69 -1.74
N GLU A 46 1.46 14.84 -2.89
CA GLU A 46 0.49 15.90 -3.10
C GLU A 46 -0.88 15.58 -2.47
N ARG A 47 -1.06 14.37 -1.97
CA ARG A 47 -2.29 13.95 -1.30
C ARG A 47 -1.95 13.27 0.02
N MET A 48 -2.87 13.35 0.98
CA MET A 48 -2.70 12.65 2.26
C MET A 48 -3.17 11.21 2.13
N ALA A 49 -2.40 10.28 2.70
CA ALA A 49 -2.82 8.90 2.75
C ALA A 49 -3.97 8.72 3.75
N SER A 50 -4.83 7.75 3.46
CA SER A 50 -5.80 7.25 4.44
C SER A 50 -5.18 6.08 5.24
N ASP A 51 -5.96 5.51 6.15
CA ASP A 51 -5.52 4.39 6.99
C ASP A 51 -5.22 3.12 6.20
N ILE A 52 -5.82 2.97 5.02
CA ILE A 52 -5.55 1.88 4.08
C ILE A 52 -5.40 2.48 2.70
N MET A 53 -4.29 2.16 2.05
CA MET A 53 -4.05 2.51 0.64
C MET A 53 -3.92 1.23 -0.17
N ALA A 54 -4.05 1.33 -1.47
CA ALA A 54 -3.84 0.20 -2.36
C ALA A 54 -2.71 0.47 -3.34
N LEU A 55 -1.86 -0.53 -3.54
CA LEU A 55 -0.86 -0.54 -4.60
C LEU A 55 -1.32 -1.53 -5.65
N LEU A 56 -1.48 -1.03 -6.88
CA LEU A 56 -1.97 -1.83 -7.99
C LEU A 56 -0.81 -2.50 -8.73
N PRO A 57 -1.04 -3.63 -9.40
CA PRO A 57 0.03 -4.32 -10.14
C PRO A 57 0.68 -3.48 -11.23
N ASP A 58 -0.01 -2.46 -11.74
CA ASP A 58 0.53 -1.55 -12.76
C ASP A 58 1.51 -0.50 -12.20
N GLY A 59 1.73 -0.48 -10.88
CA GLY A 59 2.66 0.45 -10.26
C GLY A 59 2.06 1.78 -9.81
N HIS A 60 0.75 1.88 -9.78
CA HIS A 60 0.06 3.07 -9.25
C HIS A 60 -0.56 2.79 -7.89
N ILE A 61 -0.74 3.86 -7.11
CA ILE A 61 -1.45 3.78 -5.83
C ILE A 61 -2.84 4.40 -5.98
N CYS A 62 -3.76 3.98 -5.12
CA CYS A 62 -5.09 4.56 -5.07
C CYS A 62 -5.66 4.51 -3.66
N PHE A 63 -6.67 5.36 -3.42
CA PHE A 63 -7.43 5.32 -2.19
C PHE A 63 -8.37 4.10 -2.19
N VAL A 64 -8.66 3.60 -1.00
CA VAL A 64 -9.56 2.46 -0.82
C VAL A 64 -10.93 2.99 -0.41
N GLY A 65 -11.87 2.94 -1.34
CA GLY A 65 -13.26 3.32 -1.09
C GLY A 65 -14.06 2.19 -0.47
N TRP A 66 -15.39 2.36 -0.45
CA TRP A 66 -16.30 1.37 0.15
C TRP A 66 -16.14 -0.03 -0.44
N VAL A 67 -16.16 -0.13 -1.77
CA VAL A 67 -16.00 -1.43 -2.46
C VAL A 67 -14.62 -2.02 -2.19
N GLY A 68 -13.58 -1.17 -2.19
CA GLY A 68 -12.23 -1.60 -1.90
C GLY A 68 -12.08 -2.18 -0.50
N ARG A 69 -12.76 -1.60 0.49
CA ARG A 69 -12.74 -2.12 1.86
C ARG A 69 -13.44 -3.48 1.97
N MET A 70 -14.48 -3.71 1.20
CA MET A 70 -15.10 -5.02 1.12
C MET A 70 -14.15 -6.05 0.53
N CYS A 71 -13.45 -5.70 -0.54
CA CYS A 71 -12.43 -6.57 -1.14
C CYS A 71 -11.28 -6.86 -0.17
N TYR A 72 -10.91 -5.87 0.65
CA TYR A 72 -9.91 -6.08 1.70
C TYR A 72 -10.34 -7.18 2.66
N LYS A 73 -11.62 -7.19 3.04
CA LYS A 73 -12.14 -8.17 4.00
C LYS A 73 -12.41 -9.55 3.37
N GLN A 74 -12.83 -9.59 2.12
CA GLN A 74 -13.38 -10.79 1.50
C GLN A 74 -12.58 -11.31 0.30
N GLY A 75 -11.52 -10.61 -0.10
CA GLY A 75 -10.77 -10.92 -1.31
C GLY A 75 -9.94 -12.20 -1.28
N GLY A 76 -9.82 -12.86 -0.12
CA GLY A 76 -9.06 -14.10 0.00
C GLY A 76 -7.62 -13.95 -0.49
N ASP A 77 -7.15 -14.92 -1.28
CA ASP A 77 -5.78 -14.93 -1.81
C ASP A 77 -5.59 -14.08 -3.06
N ALA A 78 -6.69 -13.50 -3.59
CA ALA A 78 -6.60 -12.64 -4.78
C ALA A 78 -5.92 -11.30 -4.48
N VAL A 79 -5.82 -10.92 -3.22
CA VAL A 79 -5.19 -9.68 -2.79
C VAL A 79 -4.19 -9.98 -1.68
N LEU A 80 -3.19 -9.10 -1.54
CA LEU A 80 -2.24 -9.15 -0.44
C LEU A 80 -2.56 -8.01 0.53
N ARG A 81 -2.37 -8.25 1.82
CA ARG A 81 -2.58 -7.25 2.87
C ARG A 81 -1.32 -7.15 3.69
N ILE A 82 -0.78 -5.96 3.86
CA ILE A 82 0.43 -5.78 4.64
C ILE A 82 0.27 -4.68 5.68
N ASP A 83 0.97 -4.86 6.81
CA ASP A 83 1.23 -3.82 7.78
C ASP A 83 2.51 -3.12 7.36
N TYR A 84 2.41 -1.86 6.95
CA TYR A 84 3.54 -1.15 6.36
C TYR A 84 4.67 -0.91 7.36
N GLU A 85 4.34 -0.65 8.62
CA GLU A 85 5.36 -0.45 9.65
C GLU A 85 6.24 -1.69 9.79
N LYS A 86 5.61 -2.86 9.90
CA LYS A 86 6.35 -4.13 9.97
C LYS A 86 7.13 -4.42 8.70
N TYR A 87 6.54 -4.08 7.56
CA TYR A 87 7.19 -4.30 6.28
C TYR A 87 8.51 -3.54 6.16
N VAL A 88 8.51 -2.25 6.50
CA VAL A 88 9.70 -1.41 6.35
C VAL A 88 10.73 -1.63 7.46
N ASP A 89 10.32 -2.10 8.64
CA ASP A 89 11.28 -2.36 9.71
C ASP A 89 11.96 -3.74 9.61
N GLY A 90 11.58 -4.53 8.62
CA GLY A 90 12.19 -5.83 8.36
C GLY A 90 11.55 -7.01 9.07
N SER A 91 10.42 -6.80 9.74
CA SER A 91 9.73 -7.90 10.43
C SER A 91 9.24 -8.97 9.44
N PRO A 92 9.34 -10.28 9.79
CA PRO A 92 8.86 -11.32 8.89
C PRO A 92 7.35 -11.45 8.84
N ASP A 93 6.63 -10.94 9.83
CA ASP A 93 5.18 -11.10 10.00
C ASP A 93 4.39 -9.89 9.50
N TYR A 94 4.86 -9.25 8.43
CA TYR A 94 4.19 -8.08 7.86
C TYR A 94 2.91 -8.39 7.08
N ILE A 95 2.70 -9.64 6.68
CA ILE A 95 1.49 -10.03 5.94
C ILE A 95 0.34 -10.22 6.92
N ILE A 96 -0.78 -9.56 6.62
CA ILE A 96 -1.99 -9.65 7.42
C ILE A 96 -2.87 -10.76 6.83
N VAL A 97 -3.22 -11.73 7.65
CA VAL A 97 -4.16 -12.80 7.27
C VAL A 97 -5.54 -12.39 7.72
N PRO A 98 -6.53 -12.38 6.80
CA PRO A 98 -7.91 -12.01 7.16
C PRO A 98 -8.61 -13.03 8.05
#